data_754fb2d1a4e67d87685c75a14470aaaa
#
_entry.id   754fb2d1a4e67d87685c75a14470aaaa
#
_cell.length_a   1.000
_cell.length_b   1.000
_cell.length_c   1.000
_cell.angle_alpha   90.00
_cell.angle_beta   90.00
_cell.angle_gamma   90.00
#
_symmetry.space_group_name_H-M   'P 1'
#
loop_
_entity.id
_entity.type
_entity.pdbx_description
1 polymer ?
#
loop_
_entity_poly.entity_id
_entity_poly.type
_entity_poly.pdbx_seq_one_letter_code
_entity_poly.pdbx_strand_id
1 'polypeptide(L)'
;ADKKGIDLQLEVVPSSSYNNQLNLVMAGSEQVDIALVWGTMVSSCVAKGALLPLDDLLDEYGTDIQECLGDYLQAGKVSGVAYQVPVNRSLFYQGGIVVRTDILEKYGIDPATIKTTDDLDEMFETIHAGEPDMAMMRLEGSGTFVYADYDPLGDTFGVLLNYGQDDEISDLFSSDKFRAECEKHREWFKKGWIASDILTTTDSAAEQIKAGKLLGFYGTVGPGTA
;
A
#
# COMPACT_ATOMS: atom_id res chain seq x y z
N ALA A 1 29.58 8.44 2.80
CA ALA A 1 30.72 8.83 1.97
C ALA A 1 32.03 8.31 2.57
N ASP A 2 32.27 8.49 3.85
CA ASP A 2 33.59 8.26 4.46
C ASP A 2 34.10 6.81 4.50
N LYS A 3 33.22 5.81 4.42
CA LYS A 3 33.63 4.40 4.53
C LYS A 3 34.01 3.75 3.19
N LYS A 4 33.50 4.24 2.08
CA LYS A 4 33.66 3.61 0.74
C LYS A 4 34.23 4.57 -0.31
N GLY A 5 34.48 5.85 0.03
CA GLY A 5 34.97 6.86 -0.91
C GLY A 5 33.96 7.22 -2.02
N ILE A 6 32.67 6.97 -1.77
CA ILE A 6 31.58 7.25 -2.72
C ILE A 6 30.89 8.54 -2.29
N ASP A 7 30.77 9.51 -3.20
CA ASP A 7 29.92 10.68 -3.01
C ASP A 7 28.53 10.38 -3.59
N LEU A 8 27.53 10.29 -2.70
CA LEU A 8 26.15 9.99 -3.08
C LEU A 8 25.35 11.27 -3.25
N GLN A 9 24.93 11.55 -4.48
CA GLN A 9 23.99 12.62 -4.80
C GLN A 9 22.58 12.04 -4.82
N LEU A 10 21.74 12.46 -3.89
CA LEU A 10 20.37 11.96 -3.74
C LEU A 10 19.38 12.98 -4.28
N GLU A 11 18.63 12.61 -5.30
CA GLU A 11 17.49 13.37 -5.79
C GLU A 11 16.20 12.83 -5.17
N VAL A 12 15.50 13.65 -4.40
CA VAL A 12 14.24 13.31 -3.75
C VAL A 12 13.07 13.91 -4.53
N VAL A 13 12.25 13.05 -5.09
CA VAL A 13 11.09 13.43 -5.89
C VAL A 13 9.80 13.04 -5.14
N PRO A 14 8.79 13.92 -5.06
CA PRO A 14 7.49 13.57 -4.49
C PRO A 14 6.87 12.35 -5.17
N SER A 15 6.28 11.44 -4.40
CA SER A 15 5.73 10.18 -4.93
C SER A 15 4.67 10.40 -6.01
N SER A 16 3.88 11.47 -5.92
CA SER A 16 2.86 11.84 -6.91
C SER A 16 3.42 12.19 -8.28
N SER A 17 4.66 12.65 -8.38
CA SER A 17 5.33 13.03 -9.62
C SER A 17 6.44 12.07 -10.04
N TYR A 18 6.79 11.11 -9.18
CA TYR A 18 7.96 10.25 -9.36
C TYR A 18 7.94 9.48 -10.69
N ASN A 19 6.83 8.85 -11.04
CA ASN A 19 6.73 8.07 -12.28
C ASN A 19 6.95 8.92 -13.54
N ASN A 20 6.45 10.15 -13.53
CA ASN A 20 6.64 11.08 -14.64
C ASN A 20 8.12 11.53 -14.73
N GLN A 21 8.70 11.87 -13.58
CA GLN A 21 10.11 12.28 -13.51
C GLN A 21 11.04 11.14 -13.94
N LEU A 22 10.80 9.93 -13.45
CA LEU A 22 11.58 8.76 -13.84
C LEU A 22 11.52 8.50 -15.36
N ASN A 23 10.34 8.62 -15.97
CA ASN A 23 10.21 8.48 -17.42
C ASN A 23 11.01 9.54 -18.20
N LEU A 24 11.07 10.78 -17.70
CA LEU A 24 11.88 11.85 -18.32
C LEU A 24 13.36 11.56 -18.18
N VAL A 25 13.81 11.15 -17.01
CA VAL A 25 15.20 10.78 -16.75
C VAL A 25 15.62 9.60 -17.63
N MET A 26 14.80 8.54 -17.71
CA MET A 26 15.09 7.36 -18.55
C MET A 26 15.07 7.67 -20.06
N ALA A 27 14.42 8.74 -20.49
CA ALA A 27 14.43 9.22 -21.88
C ALA A 27 15.54 10.25 -22.15
N GLY A 28 16.16 10.78 -21.12
CA GLY A 28 17.20 11.79 -21.16
C GLY A 28 18.59 11.21 -21.38
N SER A 29 19.58 12.11 -21.37
CA SER A 29 21.01 11.77 -21.44
C SER A 29 21.73 11.94 -20.09
N GLU A 30 20.99 12.26 -19.03
CA GLU A 30 21.56 12.41 -17.69
C GLU A 30 21.94 11.03 -17.14
N GLN A 31 23.10 10.98 -16.50
CA GLN A 31 23.55 9.76 -15.86
C GLN A 31 22.80 9.57 -14.55
N VAL A 32 22.13 8.43 -14.41
CA VAL A 32 21.52 7.97 -13.17
C VAL A 32 22.06 6.57 -12.89
N ASP A 33 22.76 6.42 -11.78
CA ASP A 33 23.39 5.15 -11.44
C ASP A 33 22.40 4.20 -10.76
N ILE A 34 21.50 4.72 -9.93
CA ILE A 34 20.49 3.94 -9.20
C ILE A 34 19.15 4.66 -9.22
N ALA A 35 18.11 3.97 -9.62
CA ALA A 35 16.74 4.47 -9.56
C ALA A 35 15.81 3.46 -8.87
N LEU A 36 14.79 3.95 -8.17
CA LEU A 36 13.75 3.10 -7.60
C LEU A 36 12.71 2.78 -8.69
N VAL A 37 12.62 1.53 -9.10
CA VAL A 37 11.68 1.09 -10.14
C VAL A 37 10.77 0.00 -9.57
N TRP A 38 9.47 0.11 -9.78
CA TRP A 38 8.50 -0.84 -9.25
C TRP A 38 7.38 -1.20 -10.21
N GLY A 39 6.74 -2.34 -9.97
CA GLY A 39 5.54 -2.80 -10.66
C GLY A 39 5.70 -2.88 -12.17
N THR A 40 4.72 -2.40 -12.90
CA THR A 40 4.68 -2.46 -14.38
C THR A 40 5.75 -1.62 -15.07
N MET A 41 6.39 -0.68 -14.35
CA MET A 41 7.46 0.14 -14.91
C MET A 41 8.71 -0.67 -15.21
N VAL A 42 9.00 -1.72 -14.45
CA VAL A 42 10.21 -2.56 -14.63
C VAL A 42 10.26 -3.12 -16.03
N SER A 43 9.22 -3.81 -16.47
CA SER A 43 9.14 -4.39 -17.81
C SER A 43 9.25 -3.34 -18.92
N SER A 44 8.66 -2.16 -18.71
CA SER A 44 8.77 -1.03 -19.65
C SER A 44 10.21 -0.50 -19.75
N CYS A 45 10.90 -0.35 -18.61
CA CYS A 45 12.30 0.09 -18.59
C CYS A 45 13.24 -0.94 -19.21
N VAL A 46 13.01 -2.22 -18.97
CA VAL A 46 13.76 -3.31 -19.62
C VAL A 46 13.56 -3.29 -21.12
N ALA A 47 12.32 -3.18 -21.60
CA ALA A 47 12.01 -3.14 -23.04
C ALA A 47 12.64 -1.94 -23.76
N LYS A 48 12.83 -0.83 -23.04
CA LYS A 48 13.52 0.38 -23.56
C LYS A 48 15.05 0.32 -23.45
N GLY A 49 15.61 -0.72 -22.83
CA GLY A 49 17.04 -0.82 -22.57
C GLY A 49 17.55 0.18 -21.51
N ALA A 50 16.67 0.67 -20.64
CA ALA A 50 17.01 1.66 -19.62
C ALA A 50 17.56 1.03 -18.33
N LEU A 51 17.50 -0.28 -18.19
CA LEU A 51 18.06 -1.03 -17.06
C LEU A 51 19.16 -1.97 -17.54
N LEU A 52 20.23 -2.05 -16.75
CA LEU A 52 21.38 -2.91 -17.01
C LEU A 52 21.07 -4.34 -16.53
N PRO A 53 21.39 -5.40 -17.31
CA PRO A 53 21.45 -6.77 -16.80
C PRO A 53 22.46 -6.88 -15.66
N LEU A 54 22.06 -7.52 -14.58
CA LEU A 54 22.84 -7.55 -13.33
C LEU A 54 23.44 -8.93 -13.00
N ASP A 55 23.11 -10.00 -13.75
CA ASP A 55 23.52 -11.36 -13.38
C ASP A 55 25.02 -11.46 -13.21
N ASP A 56 25.83 -11.06 -14.22
CA ASP A 56 27.31 -11.12 -14.16
C ASP A 56 27.86 -10.25 -13.00
N LEU A 57 27.25 -9.08 -12.75
CA LEU A 57 27.69 -8.19 -11.67
C LEU A 57 27.32 -8.76 -10.29
N LEU A 58 26.17 -9.42 -10.17
CA LEU A 58 25.79 -10.10 -8.94
C LEU A 58 26.69 -11.30 -8.67
N ASP A 59 27.11 -12.03 -9.69
CA ASP A 59 28.03 -13.14 -9.54
C ASP A 59 29.46 -12.69 -9.14
N GLU A 60 29.92 -11.56 -9.68
CA GLU A 60 31.27 -11.07 -9.41
C GLU A 60 31.34 -10.26 -8.09
N TYR A 61 30.34 -9.42 -7.81
CA TYR A 61 30.39 -8.44 -6.72
C TYR A 61 29.24 -8.57 -5.71
N GLY A 62 28.25 -9.39 -6.00
CA GLY A 62 26.97 -9.40 -5.29
C GLY A 62 26.84 -10.45 -4.19
N THR A 63 27.94 -11.04 -3.68
CA THR A 63 27.87 -12.11 -2.68
C THR A 63 27.02 -11.71 -1.46
N ASP A 64 27.26 -10.52 -0.87
CA ASP A 64 26.51 -10.03 0.29
C ASP A 64 25.03 -9.83 -0.05
N ILE A 65 24.71 -9.40 -1.27
CA ILE A 65 23.34 -9.22 -1.76
C ILE A 65 22.64 -10.57 -1.90
N GLN A 66 23.33 -11.54 -2.48
CA GLN A 66 22.81 -12.90 -2.66
C GLN A 66 22.56 -13.60 -1.33
N GLU A 67 23.49 -13.47 -0.37
CA GLU A 67 23.32 -14.00 0.98
C GLU A 67 22.15 -13.34 1.73
N CYS A 68 21.98 -12.02 1.55
CA CYS A 68 20.93 -11.26 2.23
C CYS A 68 19.53 -11.52 1.68
N LEU A 69 19.41 -11.65 0.34
CA LEU A 69 18.11 -11.74 -0.34
C LEU A 69 17.71 -13.18 -0.69
N GLY A 70 18.67 -14.07 -0.93
CA GLY A 70 18.38 -15.45 -1.28
C GLY A 70 17.38 -15.56 -2.44
N ASP A 71 16.32 -16.33 -2.25
CA ASP A 71 15.28 -16.57 -3.27
C ASP A 71 14.52 -15.29 -3.68
N TYR A 72 14.52 -14.23 -2.84
CA TYR A 72 13.87 -12.96 -3.17
C TYR A 72 14.49 -12.27 -4.39
N LEU A 73 15.73 -12.58 -4.75
CA LEU A 73 16.35 -12.10 -5.99
C LEU A 73 15.55 -12.46 -7.25
N GLN A 74 14.76 -13.53 -7.20
CA GLN A 74 13.88 -13.90 -8.32
C GLN A 74 12.86 -12.82 -8.65
N ALA A 75 12.44 -12.03 -7.66
CA ALA A 75 11.52 -10.90 -7.87
C ALA A 75 12.13 -9.76 -8.70
N GLY A 76 13.44 -9.71 -8.81
CA GLY A 76 14.19 -8.75 -9.65
C GLY A 76 14.37 -9.18 -11.11
N LYS A 77 13.88 -10.36 -11.49
CA LYS A 77 14.09 -10.91 -12.83
C LYS A 77 12.95 -10.61 -13.79
N VAL A 78 13.30 -10.29 -15.02
CA VAL A 78 12.40 -10.21 -16.17
C VAL A 78 12.89 -11.21 -17.21
N SER A 79 12.04 -12.16 -17.59
CA SER A 79 12.40 -13.24 -18.53
C SER A 79 13.67 -14.02 -18.13
N GLY A 80 13.87 -14.22 -16.83
CA GLY A 80 14.99 -14.96 -16.27
C GLY A 80 16.28 -14.17 -16.04
N VAL A 81 16.35 -12.91 -16.47
CA VAL A 81 17.51 -12.01 -16.29
C VAL A 81 17.25 -11.02 -15.17
N ALA A 82 18.19 -10.85 -14.26
CA ALA A 82 18.11 -9.88 -13.19
C ALA A 82 18.36 -8.45 -13.72
N TYR A 83 17.42 -7.53 -13.47
CA TYR A 83 17.52 -6.11 -13.82
C TYR A 83 17.39 -5.18 -12.63
N GLN A 84 17.10 -5.72 -11.48
CA GLN A 84 16.98 -4.94 -10.24
C GLN A 84 17.36 -5.79 -9.03
N VAL A 85 17.75 -5.12 -7.98
CA VAL A 85 17.94 -5.69 -6.65
C VAL A 85 16.68 -5.38 -5.83
N PRO A 86 15.90 -6.39 -5.44
CA PRO A 86 14.72 -6.18 -4.61
C PRO A 86 15.07 -5.50 -3.27
N VAL A 87 14.15 -4.68 -2.78
CA VAL A 87 14.32 -4.04 -1.48
C VAL A 87 14.23 -5.09 -0.37
N ASN A 88 15.27 -5.19 0.45
CA ASN A 88 15.23 -6.05 1.64
C ASN A 88 14.36 -5.39 2.71
N ARG A 89 13.13 -5.85 2.82
CA ARG A 89 12.17 -5.40 3.84
C ARG A 89 11.31 -6.57 4.33
N SER A 90 10.65 -6.38 5.44
CA SER A 90 9.60 -7.32 5.85
C SER A 90 8.53 -7.39 4.76
N LEU A 91 8.23 -8.59 4.28
CA LEU A 91 7.16 -8.85 3.31
C LEU A 91 5.83 -9.15 3.99
N PHE A 92 5.81 -9.08 5.31
CA PHE A 92 4.58 -9.26 6.08
C PHE A 92 3.83 -7.93 6.13
N TYR A 93 2.60 -7.95 5.64
CA TYR A 93 1.62 -6.89 5.79
C TYR A 93 0.44 -7.42 6.57
N GLN A 94 -0.05 -6.61 7.49
CA GLN A 94 -1.32 -6.87 8.14
C GLN A 94 -2.26 -5.73 7.77
N GLY A 95 -3.41 -6.07 7.20
CA GLY A 95 -4.52 -5.14 7.09
C GLY A 95 -5.01 -4.78 8.48
N GLY A 96 -5.32 -3.53 8.72
CA GLY A 96 -5.74 -3.07 10.03
C GLY A 96 -6.41 -1.72 9.98
N ILE A 97 -7.04 -1.38 11.09
CA ILE A 97 -7.73 -0.12 11.27
C ILE A 97 -6.90 0.73 12.22
N VAL A 98 -6.53 1.91 11.75
CA VAL A 98 -5.85 2.94 12.54
C VAL A 98 -6.86 3.98 12.94
N VAL A 99 -7.04 4.23 14.23
CA VAL A 99 -8.00 5.19 14.78
C VAL A 99 -7.35 6.14 15.77
N ARG A 100 -7.94 7.29 15.95
CA ARG A 100 -7.50 8.32 16.89
C ARG A 100 -7.71 7.86 18.33
N THR A 101 -6.61 7.72 19.07
CA THR A 101 -6.63 7.28 20.47
C THR A 101 -7.34 8.30 21.37
N ASP A 102 -7.13 9.60 21.14
CA ASP A 102 -7.78 10.66 21.92
C ASP A 102 -9.31 10.63 21.83
N ILE A 103 -9.86 10.21 20.69
CA ILE A 103 -11.30 10.04 20.52
C ILE A 103 -11.78 8.77 21.22
N LEU A 104 -11.05 7.66 21.10
CA LEU A 104 -11.40 6.44 21.84
C LEU A 104 -11.43 6.70 23.35
N GLU A 105 -10.42 7.37 23.89
CA GLU A 105 -10.37 7.77 25.31
C GLU A 105 -11.53 8.67 25.70
N LYS A 106 -11.87 9.67 24.89
CA LYS A 106 -13.00 10.57 25.12
C LYS A 106 -14.31 9.82 25.29
N TYR A 107 -14.54 8.77 24.52
CA TYR A 107 -15.77 7.97 24.55
C TYR A 107 -15.66 6.71 25.42
N GLY A 108 -14.53 6.48 26.07
CA GLY A 108 -14.29 5.33 26.96
C GLY A 108 -14.30 4.00 26.23
N ILE A 109 -13.88 3.97 24.97
CA ILE A 109 -13.86 2.77 24.13
C ILE A 109 -12.48 2.09 24.23
N ASP A 110 -12.49 0.82 24.64
CA ASP A 110 -11.28 -0.02 24.65
C ASP A 110 -11.11 -0.67 23.27
N PRO A 111 -10.05 -0.33 22.50
CA PRO A 111 -9.79 -0.92 21.18
C PRO A 111 -9.62 -2.44 21.24
N ALA A 112 -9.26 -3.02 22.39
CA ALA A 112 -9.12 -4.45 22.54
C ALA A 112 -10.47 -5.20 22.48
N THR A 113 -11.59 -4.50 22.63
CA THR A 113 -12.92 -5.10 22.51
C THR A 113 -13.43 -5.19 21.08
N ILE A 114 -12.83 -4.44 20.15
CA ILE A 114 -13.21 -4.43 18.74
C ILE A 114 -12.63 -5.66 18.03
N LYS A 115 -13.48 -6.61 17.66
CA LYS A 115 -13.09 -7.89 17.05
C LYS A 115 -13.79 -8.17 15.73
N THR A 116 -14.95 -7.57 15.53
CA THR A 116 -15.83 -7.80 14.38
C THR A 116 -16.23 -6.48 13.72
N THR A 117 -16.82 -6.57 12.55
CA THR A 117 -17.40 -5.40 11.87
C THR A 117 -18.63 -4.85 12.63
N ASP A 118 -19.32 -5.68 13.38
CA ASP A 118 -20.45 -5.23 14.22
C ASP A 118 -19.94 -4.41 15.42
N ASP A 119 -18.82 -4.80 16.03
CA ASP A 119 -18.17 -3.99 17.08
C ASP A 119 -17.71 -2.63 16.52
N LEU A 120 -17.26 -2.58 15.26
CA LEU A 120 -16.95 -1.32 14.58
C LEU A 120 -18.19 -0.47 14.37
N ASP A 121 -19.30 -1.06 13.99
CA ASP A 121 -20.57 -0.34 13.83
C ASP A 121 -21.02 0.29 15.14
N GLU A 122 -20.94 -0.42 16.26
CA GLU A 122 -21.26 0.10 17.60
C GLU A 122 -20.33 1.26 17.99
N MET A 123 -19.03 1.13 17.72
CA MET A 123 -18.05 2.19 17.95
C MET A 123 -18.37 3.43 17.09
N PHE A 124 -18.62 3.25 15.80
CA PHE A 124 -18.93 4.36 14.90
C PHE A 124 -20.24 5.06 15.25
N GLU A 125 -21.28 4.32 15.61
CA GLU A 125 -22.55 4.87 16.09
C GLU A 125 -22.32 5.77 17.32
N THR A 126 -21.56 5.25 18.29
CA THR A 126 -21.28 5.96 19.55
C THR A 126 -20.51 7.26 19.32
N ILE A 127 -19.47 7.20 18.49
CA ILE A 127 -18.63 8.37 18.22
C ILE A 127 -19.34 9.37 17.34
N HIS A 128 -20.00 8.92 16.26
CA HIS A 128 -20.69 9.80 15.33
C HIS A 128 -21.85 10.57 15.98
N ALA A 129 -22.51 10.00 16.98
CA ALA A 129 -23.54 10.71 17.75
C ALA A 129 -23.02 11.96 18.46
N GLY A 130 -21.75 11.96 18.85
CA GLY A 130 -21.09 13.11 19.49
C GLY A 130 -20.20 13.94 18.56
N GLU A 131 -19.83 13.40 17.41
CA GLU A 131 -18.96 14.02 16.40
C GLU A 131 -19.61 13.92 15.00
N PRO A 132 -20.77 14.57 14.76
CA PRO A 132 -21.55 14.38 13.53
C PRO A 132 -20.84 14.89 12.25
N ASP A 133 -19.89 15.79 12.40
CA ASP A 133 -19.10 16.35 11.28
C ASP A 133 -17.82 15.55 10.98
N MET A 134 -17.55 14.50 11.76
CA MET A 134 -16.38 13.64 11.58
C MET A 134 -16.78 12.38 10.83
N ALA A 135 -16.08 12.09 9.73
CA ALA A 135 -16.17 10.78 9.09
C ALA A 135 -15.49 9.72 9.97
N MET A 136 -16.06 8.51 10.01
CA MET A 136 -15.54 7.44 10.85
C MET A 136 -14.41 6.68 10.18
N MET A 137 -14.51 6.45 8.86
CA MET A 137 -13.61 5.56 8.15
C MET A 137 -13.35 6.00 6.72
N ARG A 138 -12.13 5.74 6.25
CA ARG A 138 -11.76 5.72 4.83
C ARG A 138 -10.66 4.69 4.60
N LEU A 139 -10.36 4.41 3.34
CA LEU A 139 -9.14 3.70 2.98
C LEU A 139 -7.92 4.64 2.99
N GLU A 140 -6.75 4.11 3.30
CA GLU A 140 -5.49 4.78 3.05
C GLU A 140 -5.27 4.85 1.53
N GLY A 141 -5.07 6.04 1.01
CA GLY A 141 -4.91 6.29 -0.43
C GLY A 141 -6.17 6.74 -1.13
N SER A 142 -6.11 6.89 -2.44
CA SER A 142 -7.19 7.41 -3.25
C SER A 142 -8.10 6.31 -3.79
N GLY A 143 -9.32 6.31 -3.39
CA GLY A 143 -10.42 5.98 -4.28
C GLY A 143 -10.92 4.57 -4.42
N THR A 144 -10.42 3.54 -3.75
CA THR A 144 -11.08 2.24 -3.74
C THR A 144 -11.61 1.89 -2.36
N PHE A 145 -12.90 1.60 -2.30
CA PHE A 145 -13.63 1.44 -1.08
C PHE A 145 -13.62 0.06 -0.51
N VAL A 146 -13.30 -0.93 -1.31
CA VAL A 146 -13.62 -2.28 -0.96
C VAL A 146 -12.35 -2.98 -0.58
N TYR A 147 -12.30 -3.35 0.67
CA TYR A 147 -11.26 -4.18 1.20
C TYR A 147 -11.84 -5.55 1.48
N ALA A 148 -11.64 -6.45 0.55
CA ALA A 148 -11.89 -7.86 0.82
C ALA A 148 -10.60 -8.50 1.30
N ASP A 149 -10.71 -9.39 2.26
CA ASP A 149 -9.63 -10.25 2.70
C ASP A 149 -9.29 -11.25 1.60
N TYR A 150 -8.31 -10.93 0.75
CA TYR A 150 -7.90 -11.75 -0.38
C TYR A 150 -6.42 -11.55 -0.70
N ASP A 151 -5.85 -12.50 -1.41
CA ASP A 151 -4.50 -12.43 -1.95
C ASP A 151 -4.58 -12.19 -3.48
N PRO A 152 -4.16 -11.02 -3.98
CA PRO A 152 -4.20 -10.73 -5.41
C PRO A 152 -3.06 -11.45 -6.14
N LEU A 153 -3.39 -12.14 -7.23
CA LEU A 153 -2.44 -12.84 -8.10
C LEU A 153 -1.86 -11.94 -9.21
N GLY A 154 -1.68 -10.66 -8.93
CA GLY A 154 -1.11 -9.69 -9.87
C GLY A 154 -2.07 -8.56 -10.24
N ASP A 155 -3.35 -8.82 -10.31
CA ASP A 155 -4.40 -7.82 -10.42
C ASP A 155 -5.66 -8.25 -9.65
N THR A 156 -6.74 -7.47 -9.75
CA THR A 156 -7.98 -7.73 -9.02
C THR A 156 -8.89 -8.77 -9.65
N PHE A 157 -8.60 -9.28 -10.86
CA PHE A 157 -9.43 -10.28 -11.51
C PHE A 157 -9.16 -11.69 -11.00
N GLY A 158 -7.90 -12.04 -10.82
CA GLY A 158 -7.50 -13.32 -10.25
C GLY A 158 -7.08 -13.15 -8.79
N VAL A 159 -7.90 -13.58 -7.85
CA VAL A 159 -7.62 -13.48 -6.42
C VAL A 159 -7.81 -14.82 -5.74
N LEU A 160 -7.01 -15.08 -4.72
CA LEU A 160 -7.22 -16.16 -3.75
C LEU A 160 -8.08 -15.58 -2.62
N LEU A 161 -9.33 -15.98 -2.54
CA LEU A 161 -10.17 -15.65 -1.40
C LEU A 161 -9.62 -16.39 -0.16
N ASN A 162 -9.89 -15.85 1.03
CA ASN A 162 -9.46 -16.48 2.26
C ASN A 162 -7.92 -16.48 2.48
N TYR A 163 -7.25 -15.39 2.07
CA TYR A 163 -5.79 -15.15 2.25
C TYR A 163 -4.89 -16.25 1.67
N GLY A 164 -5.29 -16.89 0.60
CA GLY A 164 -4.49 -17.94 -0.01
C GLY A 164 -4.37 -19.21 0.83
N GLN A 165 -5.32 -19.45 1.73
CA GLN A 165 -5.37 -20.71 2.50
C GLN A 165 -5.88 -21.89 1.66
N ASP A 166 -6.40 -21.61 0.50
CA ASP A 166 -6.78 -22.55 -0.55
C ASP A 166 -6.24 -22.06 -1.90
N ASP A 167 -6.25 -22.95 -2.89
CA ASP A 167 -5.74 -22.67 -4.24
C ASP A 167 -6.90 -22.29 -5.22
N GLU A 168 -8.07 -21.96 -4.70
CA GLU A 168 -9.22 -21.59 -5.53
C GLU A 168 -9.10 -20.15 -6.03
N ILE A 169 -8.81 -20.00 -7.32
CA ILE A 169 -8.76 -18.69 -7.97
C ILE A 169 -10.17 -18.23 -8.28
N SER A 170 -10.51 -17.05 -7.80
CA SER A 170 -11.82 -16.43 -7.99
C SER A 170 -11.69 -15.07 -8.67
N ASP A 171 -12.76 -14.67 -9.38
CA ASP A 171 -12.94 -13.26 -9.76
C ASP A 171 -13.47 -12.49 -8.56
N LEU A 172 -12.69 -11.52 -8.09
CA LEU A 172 -13.04 -10.71 -6.92
C LEU A 172 -14.42 -10.08 -7.07
N PHE A 173 -14.68 -9.44 -8.21
CA PHE A 173 -15.89 -8.63 -8.42
C PHE A 173 -17.19 -9.45 -8.49
N SER A 174 -17.10 -10.73 -8.83
CA SER A 174 -18.24 -11.65 -8.83
C SER A 174 -18.44 -12.38 -7.50
N SER A 175 -17.51 -12.22 -6.54
CA SER A 175 -17.55 -12.94 -5.27
C SER A 175 -18.63 -12.38 -4.32
N ASP A 176 -19.23 -13.27 -3.52
CA ASP A 176 -20.16 -12.85 -2.46
C ASP A 176 -19.47 -12.00 -1.40
N LYS A 177 -18.17 -12.23 -1.15
CA LYS A 177 -17.35 -11.47 -0.22
C LYS A 177 -17.26 -10.00 -0.66
N PHE A 178 -16.94 -9.75 -1.92
CA PHE A 178 -16.89 -8.39 -2.47
C PHE A 178 -18.27 -7.70 -2.41
N ARG A 179 -19.34 -8.44 -2.69
CA ARG A 179 -20.71 -7.93 -2.59
C ARG A 179 -21.02 -7.49 -1.15
N ALA A 180 -20.73 -8.34 -0.17
CA ALA A 180 -20.97 -8.03 1.25
C ALA A 180 -20.21 -6.77 1.68
N GLU A 181 -18.95 -6.62 1.26
CA GLU A 181 -18.16 -5.42 1.53
C GLU A 181 -18.77 -4.17 0.89
N CYS A 182 -19.20 -4.24 -0.36
CA CYS A 182 -19.88 -3.13 -1.02
C CYS A 182 -21.18 -2.72 -0.30
N GLU A 183 -21.97 -3.70 0.17
CA GLU A 183 -23.20 -3.44 0.92
C GLU A 183 -22.91 -2.78 2.25
N LYS A 184 -21.91 -3.23 2.98
CA LYS A 184 -21.46 -2.65 4.25
C LYS A 184 -20.98 -1.21 4.09
N HIS A 185 -20.12 -0.95 3.11
CA HIS A 185 -19.64 0.41 2.82
C HIS A 185 -20.76 1.35 2.37
N ARG A 186 -21.73 0.84 1.60
CA ARG A 186 -22.92 1.61 1.23
C ARG A 186 -23.77 1.97 2.44
N GLU A 187 -23.88 1.08 3.41
CA GLU A 187 -24.56 1.35 4.68
C GLU A 187 -23.84 2.45 5.46
N TRP A 188 -22.53 2.34 5.63
CA TRP A 188 -21.70 3.34 6.31
C TRP A 188 -21.80 4.72 5.63
N PHE A 189 -21.75 4.74 4.29
CA PHE A 189 -21.93 5.98 3.54
C PHE A 189 -23.31 6.62 3.78
N LYS A 190 -24.38 5.83 3.82
CA LYS A 190 -25.74 6.34 4.12
C LYS A 190 -25.88 6.88 5.54
N LYS A 191 -25.15 6.31 6.49
CA LYS A 191 -25.10 6.79 7.88
C LYS A 191 -24.21 8.03 8.05
N GLY A 192 -23.52 8.49 7.03
CA GLY A 192 -22.56 9.59 7.09
C GLY A 192 -21.22 9.24 7.71
N TRP A 193 -20.94 7.95 7.92
CA TRP A 193 -19.66 7.49 8.48
C TRP A 193 -18.52 7.53 7.48
N ILE A 194 -18.83 7.55 6.20
CA ILE A 194 -17.89 7.81 5.12
C ILE A 194 -18.21 9.20 4.55
N ALA A 195 -17.17 10.00 4.34
CA ALA A 195 -17.33 11.36 3.83
C ALA A 195 -17.99 11.39 2.44
N SER A 196 -18.89 12.33 2.21
CA SER A 196 -19.64 12.43 0.96
C SER A 196 -18.76 12.74 -0.26
N ASP A 197 -17.60 13.37 -0.05
CA ASP A 197 -16.63 13.75 -1.06
C ASP A 197 -15.49 12.73 -1.25
N ILE A 198 -15.63 11.55 -0.65
CA ILE A 198 -14.57 10.53 -0.63
C ILE A 198 -14.02 10.16 -2.01
N LEU A 199 -14.84 10.24 -3.07
CA LEU A 199 -14.42 9.95 -4.43
C LEU A 199 -13.72 11.12 -5.13
N THR A 200 -13.78 12.31 -4.58
CA THR A 200 -13.27 13.53 -5.21
C THR A 200 -12.19 14.23 -4.40
N THR A 201 -12.10 13.92 -3.11
CA THR A 201 -11.07 14.49 -2.23
C THR A 201 -9.68 14.04 -2.65
N THR A 202 -8.74 14.98 -2.62
CA THR A 202 -7.31 14.73 -2.83
C THR A 202 -6.53 14.68 -1.52
N ASP A 203 -7.18 15.02 -0.41
CA ASP A 203 -6.57 15.02 0.92
C ASP A 203 -6.24 13.59 1.34
N SER A 204 -5.07 13.39 1.91
CA SER A 204 -4.69 12.11 2.52
C SER A 204 -5.48 11.85 3.82
N ALA A 205 -5.53 10.59 4.26
CA ALA A 205 -6.10 10.24 5.55
C ALA A 205 -5.44 11.01 6.70
N ALA A 206 -4.11 11.15 6.66
CA ALA A 206 -3.34 11.89 7.66
C ALA A 206 -3.72 13.38 7.74
N GLU A 207 -3.95 14.03 6.59
CA GLU A 207 -4.40 15.42 6.55
C GLU A 207 -5.79 15.59 7.13
N GLN A 208 -6.73 14.70 6.80
CA GLN A 208 -8.08 14.72 7.34
C GLN A 208 -8.11 14.43 8.85
N ILE A 209 -7.27 13.50 9.35
CA ILE A 209 -7.10 13.24 10.78
C ILE A 209 -6.55 14.48 11.50
N LYS A 210 -5.51 15.11 10.97
CA LYS A 210 -4.95 16.36 11.54
C LYS A 210 -5.97 17.50 11.56
N ALA A 211 -6.84 17.56 10.55
CA ALA A 211 -7.93 18.53 10.48
C ALA A 211 -9.13 18.21 11.39
N GLY A 212 -9.11 17.09 12.10
CA GLY A 212 -10.21 16.64 12.96
C GLY A 212 -11.46 16.14 12.22
N LYS A 213 -11.34 15.89 10.90
CA LYS A 213 -12.45 15.48 10.03
C LYS A 213 -12.61 13.98 9.86
N LEU A 214 -11.65 13.20 10.35
CA LEU A 214 -11.61 11.75 10.17
C LEU A 214 -11.19 11.08 11.48
N LEU A 215 -11.93 10.06 11.88
CA LEU A 215 -11.60 9.22 13.04
C LEU A 215 -10.42 8.30 12.72
N GLY A 216 -10.48 7.60 11.60
CA GLY A 216 -9.47 6.61 11.25
C GLY A 216 -9.52 6.14 9.81
N PHE A 217 -8.61 5.25 9.49
CA PHE A 217 -8.53 4.67 8.15
C PHE A 217 -8.20 3.17 8.22
N TYR A 218 -8.62 2.46 7.19
CA TYR A 218 -8.16 1.09 6.93
C TYR A 218 -6.96 1.13 6.00
N GLY A 219 -5.92 0.44 6.35
CA GLY A 219 -4.70 0.38 5.56
C GLY A 219 -3.75 -0.71 6.02
N THR A 220 -2.58 -0.70 5.44
CA THR A 220 -1.50 -1.60 5.81
C THR A 220 -0.85 -1.14 7.11
N VAL A 221 -0.90 -1.98 8.13
CA VAL A 221 -0.28 -1.73 9.43
C VAL A 221 1.05 -2.49 9.50
N GLY A 222 2.13 -1.77 9.76
CA GLY A 222 3.45 -2.35 9.89
C GLY A 222 4.35 -1.52 10.82
N PRO A 223 5.58 -1.96 11.09
CA PRO A 223 6.53 -1.18 11.85
C PRO A 223 6.74 0.20 11.21
N GLY A 224 6.37 1.26 11.93
CA GLY A 224 6.50 2.65 11.46
C GLY A 224 5.21 3.27 10.88
N THR A 225 4.07 2.59 10.94
CA THR A 225 2.76 3.17 10.61
C THR A 225 2.00 3.71 11.82
N ALA A 226 2.58 3.63 13.01
CA ALA A 226 2.00 4.15 14.26
C ALA A 226 2.49 5.56 14.56
#